data_a16bbd6c4b1411fca74b695ce7434a9d
#
_entry.id   a16bbd6c4b1411fca74b695ce7434a9d
#
_cell.length_a   1.000
_cell.length_b   1.000
_cell.length_c   1.000
_cell.angle_alpha   90.00
_cell.angle_beta   90.00
_cell.angle_gamma   90.00
#
_symmetry.space_group_name_H-M   'P 1'
#
loop_
_entity.id
_entity.type
_entity.pdbx_description
1 polymer ?
#
loop_
_entity_poly.entity_id
_entity_poly.type
_entity_poly.pdbx_seq_one_letter_code
_entity_poly.pdbx_strand_id
1 'polypeptide(L)'
;TFLQLDEETAQVQAAQTRASLPLAGLAVSIKDLFDIQGQVTAAGSTVLARAPSALADCPAVARLKAAGGVVLGRTNMVEFAFSGVGCNPHHGTPINPCDVAVARVPGGSSSGAAVSVATGAAFVGLGSDTGGSIRIPAALCGLVGFKPTARAVPTEGAFPLSTTLDTVCAMTRSVRDAITVHE
;
A
#
# COMPACT_ATOMS: atom_id res chain seq x y z
N THR A 1 1.81 6.75 -9.66
CA THR A 1 1.95 6.32 -8.26
C THR A 1 0.60 5.94 -7.70
N PHE A 2 -0.35 6.85 -7.63
CA PHE A 2 -1.72 6.57 -7.23
C PHE A 2 -2.60 6.25 -8.44
N LEU A 3 -3.55 5.33 -8.27
CA LEU A 3 -4.65 5.03 -9.19
C LEU A 3 -5.87 5.88 -8.84
N GLN A 4 -6.06 6.11 -7.56
CA GLN A 4 -7.13 6.95 -7.02
C GLN A 4 -6.59 7.72 -5.83
N LEU A 5 -6.86 9.02 -5.80
CA LEU A 5 -6.64 9.91 -4.65
C LEU A 5 -8.00 10.38 -4.14
N ASP A 6 -8.11 10.50 -2.81
CA ASP A 6 -9.29 11.03 -2.14
C ASP A 6 -8.85 12.14 -1.18
N GLU A 7 -8.37 13.22 -1.78
CA GLU A 7 -7.73 14.33 -1.05
C GLU A 7 -8.71 15.04 -0.10
N GLU A 8 -9.93 15.30 -0.55
CA GLU A 8 -10.94 16.00 0.26
C GLU A 8 -11.32 15.17 1.49
N THR A 9 -11.64 13.88 1.30
CA THR A 9 -11.95 12.97 2.41
C THR A 9 -10.76 12.82 3.34
N ALA A 10 -9.53 12.74 2.81
CA ALA A 10 -8.33 12.61 3.61
C ALA A 10 -8.09 13.86 4.48
N GLN A 11 -8.29 15.06 3.96
CA GLN A 11 -8.16 16.31 4.73
C GLN A 11 -9.18 16.38 5.86
N VAL A 12 -10.44 16.02 5.60
CA VAL A 12 -11.50 15.98 6.63
C VAL A 12 -11.15 14.96 7.72
N GLN A 13 -10.73 13.77 7.35
CA GLN A 13 -10.33 12.73 8.30
C GLN A 13 -9.13 13.16 9.15
N ALA A 14 -8.10 13.77 8.54
CA ALA A 14 -6.94 14.27 9.26
C ALA A 14 -7.31 15.30 10.33
N ALA A 15 -8.18 16.25 9.98
CA ALA A 15 -8.65 17.28 10.91
C ALA A 15 -9.47 16.73 12.09
N GLN A 16 -10.13 15.57 11.92
CA GLN A 16 -10.97 14.93 12.94
C GLN A 16 -10.19 13.90 13.77
N THR A 17 -8.97 13.54 13.36
CA THR A 17 -8.19 12.50 14.05
C THR A 17 -7.66 13.01 15.38
N ARG A 18 -7.75 12.16 16.42
CA ARG A 18 -7.24 12.47 17.75
C ARG A 18 -5.71 12.40 17.77
N ALA A 19 -5.06 13.44 18.27
CA ALA A 19 -3.61 13.51 18.39
C ALA A 19 -2.99 12.43 19.33
N SER A 20 -3.80 11.80 20.17
CA SER A 20 -3.37 10.72 21.07
C SER A 20 -3.27 9.34 20.40
N LEU A 21 -3.76 9.19 19.16
CA LEU A 21 -3.67 7.94 18.43
C LEU A 21 -2.27 7.73 17.85
N PRO A 22 -1.79 6.48 17.71
CA PRO A 22 -0.44 6.18 17.24
C PRO A 22 -0.07 6.83 15.90
N LEU A 23 -1.02 6.87 14.95
CA LEU A 23 -0.78 7.44 13.62
C LEU A 23 -1.29 8.89 13.47
N ALA A 24 -2.04 9.43 14.45
CA ALA A 24 -2.37 10.86 14.64
C ALA A 24 -2.63 11.66 13.34
N GLY A 25 -3.37 11.11 12.38
CA GLY A 25 -3.69 11.78 11.11
C GLY A 25 -2.63 11.60 10.01
N LEU A 26 -1.63 10.74 10.21
CA LEU A 26 -0.62 10.48 9.20
C LEU A 26 -1.22 9.81 7.95
N ALA A 27 -0.77 10.27 6.77
CA ALA A 27 -1.21 9.76 5.49
C ALA A 27 -0.73 8.32 5.27
N VAL A 28 -1.67 7.45 4.89
CA VAL A 28 -1.45 6.04 4.55
C VAL A 28 -1.87 5.81 3.10
N SER A 29 -1.02 5.19 2.31
CA SER A 29 -1.35 4.72 0.96
C SER A 29 -1.66 3.24 0.97
N ILE A 30 -2.65 2.81 0.19
CA ILE A 30 -3.14 1.43 0.18
C ILE A 30 -2.94 0.81 -1.19
N LYS A 31 -2.22 -0.30 -1.27
CA LYS A 31 -2.06 -1.07 -2.51
C LYS A 31 -3.43 -1.53 -3.04
N ASP A 32 -3.63 -1.45 -4.35
CA ASP A 32 -4.92 -1.68 -5.01
C ASP A 32 -5.49 -3.11 -4.91
N LEU A 33 -4.86 -4.00 -4.15
CA LEU A 33 -5.39 -5.33 -3.88
C LEU A 33 -6.16 -5.46 -2.57
N PHE A 34 -6.24 -4.38 -1.76
CA PHE A 34 -6.94 -4.42 -0.47
C PHE A 34 -8.35 -3.87 -0.57
N ASP A 35 -9.28 -4.49 0.13
CA ASP A 35 -10.63 -3.99 0.28
C ASP A 35 -10.64 -2.74 1.15
N ILE A 36 -11.22 -1.68 0.58
CA ILE A 36 -11.61 -0.44 1.26
C ILE A 36 -13.11 -0.31 1.08
N GLN A 37 -13.85 -0.16 2.15
CA GLN A 37 -15.31 -0.06 2.11
C GLN A 37 -15.80 0.98 1.10
N GLY A 38 -16.72 0.59 0.24
CA GLY A 38 -17.30 1.43 -0.80
C GLY A 38 -16.46 1.61 -2.06
N GLN A 39 -15.25 1.02 -2.11
CA GLN A 39 -14.35 1.10 -3.28
C GLN A 39 -14.21 -0.25 -3.98
N VAL A 40 -13.89 -0.22 -5.28
CA VAL A 40 -13.58 -1.43 -6.05
C VAL A 40 -12.14 -1.86 -5.78
N THR A 41 -11.92 -3.15 -5.53
CA THR A 41 -10.60 -3.76 -5.44
C THR A 41 -10.24 -4.35 -6.79
N ALA A 42 -9.43 -3.62 -7.56
CA ALA A 42 -9.13 -3.99 -8.94
C ALA A 42 -7.82 -4.77 -9.10
N ALA A 43 -6.97 -4.86 -8.05
CA ALA A 43 -5.68 -5.55 -8.08
C ALA A 43 -4.76 -5.10 -9.23
N GLY A 44 -4.80 -3.81 -9.58
CA GLY A 44 -4.03 -3.21 -10.68
C GLY A 44 -4.48 -3.66 -12.06
N SER A 45 -5.67 -4.23 -12.21
CA SER A 45 -6.18 -4.82 -13.45
C SER A 45 -7.41 -4.07 -13.97
N THR A 46 -7.52 -3.97 -15.30
CA THR A 46 -8.75 -3.47 -15.95
C THR A 46 -9.87 -4.51 -15.97
N VAL A 47 -9.57 -5.79 -15.79
CA VAL A 47 -10.57 -6.89 -15.75
C VAL A 47 -11.50 -6.71 -14.56
N LEU A 48 -10.98 -6.28 -13.41
CA LEU A 48 -11.75 -6.08 -12.18
C LEU A 48 -12.24 -4.64 -11.98
N ALA A 49 -11.98 -3.73 -12.92
CA ALA A 49 -12.33 -2.31 -12.78
C ALA A 49 -13.84 -2.04 -12.58
N ARG A 50 -14.71 -3.00 -12.93
CA ARG A 50 -16.16 -2.93 -12.76
C ARG A 50 -16.70 -3.98 -11.77
N ALA A 51 -15.83 -4.55 -10.94
CA ALA A 51 -16.26 -5.46 -9.87
C ALA A 51 -17.11 -4.70 -8.84
N PRO A 52 -17.95 -5.39 -8.07
CA PRO A 52 -18.67 -4.77 -6.96
C PRO A 52 -17.70 -4.11 -5.97
N SER A 53 -18.11 -2.97 -5.40
CA SER A 53 -17.36 -2.34 -4.32
C SER A 53 -17.32 -3.22 -3.08
N ALA A 54 -16.23 -3.18 -2.35
CA ALA A 54 -16.06 -3.89 -1.10
C ALA A 54 -17.10 -3.41 -0.06
N LEU A 55 -17.72 -4.35 0.66
CA LEU A 55 -18.74 -4.08 1.67
C LEU A 55 -18.13 -3.59 3.00
N ALA A 56 -16.85 -3.89 3.24
CA ALA A 56 -16.13 -3.50 4.45
C ALA A 56 -14.65 -3.28 4.14
N ASP A 57 -13.96 -2.57 5.01
CA ASP A 57 -12.49 -2.52 5.00
C ASP A 57 -11.91 -3.90 5.33
N CYS A 58 -10.83 -4.29 4.68
CA CYS A 58 -10.05 -5.44 5.15
C CYS A 58 -9.46 -5.16 6.56
N PRO A 59 -9.14 -6.19 7.35
CA PRO A 59 -8.66 -6.02 8.73
C PRO A 59 -7.46 -5.06 8.88
N ALA A 60 -6.51 -5.11 7.94
CA ALA A 60 -5.34 -4.24 7.98
C ALA A 60 -5.71 -2.77 7.77
N VAL A 61 -6.59 -2.46 6.81
CA VAL A 61 -7.08 -1.09 6.56
C VAL A 61 -7.89 -0.59 7.76
N ALA A 62 -8.79 -1.43 8.30
CA ALA A 62 -9.59 -1.07 9.46
C ALA A 62 -8.72 -0.73 10.68
N ARG A 63 -7.65 -1.51 10.93
CA ARG A 63 -6.71 -1.25 12.04
C ARG A 63 -5.92 0.04 11.84
N LEU A 64 -5.42 0.29 10.63
CA LEU A 64 -4.70 1.54 10.34
C LEU A 64 -5.59 2.77 10.54
N LYS A 65 -6.86 2.72 10.10
CA LYS A 65 -7.84 3.79 10.35
C LYS A 65 -8.14 3.94 11.85
N ALA A 66 -8.31 2.84 12.58
CA ALA A 66 -8.54 2.88 14.04
C ALA A 66 -7.33 3.44 14.82
N ALA A 67 -6.12 3.22 14.33
CA ALA A 67 -4.90 3.81 14.86
C ALA A 67 -4.72 5.30 14.51
N GLY A 68 -5.66 5.90 13.76
CA GLY A 68 -5.62 7.30 13.36
C GLY A 68 -4.95 7.55 12.02
N GLY A 69 -4.63 6.52 11.25
CA GLY A 69 -4.12 6.65 9.90
C GLY A 69 -5.19 7.16 8.94
N VAL A 70 -4.82 8.08 8.07
CA VAL A 70 -5.70 8.67 7.06
C VAL A 70 -5.40 8.08 5.70
N VAL A 71 -6.38 7.40 5.10
CA VAL A 71 -6.21 6.80 3.79
C VAL A 71 -6.17 7.90 2.72
N LEU A 72 -5.00 8.11 2.12
CA LEU A 72 -4.81 9.11 1.07
C LEU A 72 -5.32 8.62 -0.29
N GLY A 73 -5.24 7.33 -0.55
CA GLY A 73 -5.70 6.76 -1.81
C GLY A 73 -5.15 5.36 -2.10
N ARG A 74 -5.57 4.83 -3.25
CA ARG A 74 -5.15 3.53 -3.77
C ARG A 74 -3.92 3.67 -4.65
N THR A 75 -2.92 2.83 -4.43
CA THR A 75 -1.66 2.89 -5.17
C THR A 75 -1.57 1.84 -6.26
N ASN A 76 -0.89 2.22 -7.34
CA ASN A 76 -0.55 1.33 -8.43
C ASN A 76 0.27 0.12 -7.94
N MET A 77 0.10 -0.97 -8.63
CA MET A 77 0.77 -2.25 -8.36
C MET A 77 0.96 -3.03 -9.65
N VAL A 78 1.81 -4.04 -9.63
CA VAL A 78 1.82 -5.01 -10.72
C VAL A 78 0.50 -5.75 -10.76
N GLU A 79 -0.07 -5.91 -11.95
CA GLU A 79 -1.35 -6.61 -12.15
C GLU A 79 -1.36 -7.96 -11.44
N PHE A 80 -2.38 -8.20 -10.60
CA PHE A 80 -2.55 -9.39 -9.76
C PHE A 80 -1.32 -9.74 -8.89
N ALA A 81 -0.47 -8.75 -8.58
CA ALA A 81 0.76 -8.91 -7.79
C ALA A 81 1.81 -9.86 -8.38
N PHE A 82 1.73 -10.22 -9.66
CA PHE A 82 2.48 -11.32 -10.29
C PHE A 82 3.87 -10.92 -10.83
N SER A 83 4.57 -9.95 -10.26
CA SER A 83 5.97 -9.64 -10.61
C SER A 83 6.67 -8.79 -9.55
N GLY A 84 7.98 -8.95 -9.40
CA GLY A 84 8.84 -8.10 -8.58
C GLY A 84 9.39 -6.85 -9.29
N VAL A 85 9.12 -6.65 -10.59
CA VAL A 85 9.70 -5.55 -11.37
C VAL A 85 9.00 -4.22 -11.13
N GLY A 86 7.68 -4.22 -10.93
CA GLY A 86 6.90 -3.00 -10.66
C GLY A 86 6.17 -2.41 -11.86
N CYS A 87 6.24 -3.04 -13.04
CA CYS A 87 5.55 -2.59 -14.24
C CYS A 87 4.07 -2.94 -14.21
N ASN A 88 3.22 -2.02 -14.67
CA ASN A 88 1.81 -2.28 -14.92
C ASN A 88 1.45 -1.81 -16.34
N PRO A 89 0.95 -2.69 -17.21
CA PRO A 89 0.66 -2.34 -18.60
C PRO A 89 -0.59 -1.47 -18.76
N HIS A 90 -1.48 -1.46 -17.78
CA HIS A 90 -2.77 -0.76 -17.85
C HIS A 90 -2.71 0.65 -17.27
N HIS A 91 -1.90 0.85 -16.22
CA HIS A 91 -1.88 2.07 -15.43
C HIS A 91 -0.52 2.78 -15.46
N GLY A 92 0.40 2.31 -16.31
CA GLY A 92 1.78 2.78 -16.36
C GLY A 92 2.59 2.35 -15.13
N THR A 93 3.86 2.73 -15.11
CA THR A 93 4.82 2.30 -14.09
C THR A 93 5.27 3.51 -13.29
N PRO A 94 5.14 3.50 -11.95
CA PRO A 94 5.72 4.56 -11.12
C PRO A 94 7.23 4.62 -11.31
N ILE A 95 7.80 5.82 -11.35
CA ILE A 95 9.24 6.01 -11.48
C ILE A 95 9.88 5.94 -10.09
N ASN A 96 10.99 5.22 -9.98
CA ASN A 96 11.79 5.15 -8.77
C ASN A 96 12.39 6.54 -8.45
N PRO A 97 12.11 7.15 -7.29
CA PRO A 97 12.57 8.50 -6.98
C PRO A 97 14.06 8.58 -6.58
N CYS A 98 14.75 7.45 -6.41
CA CYS A 98 16.16 7.42 -6.04
C CYS A 98 17.11 7.79 -7.20
N ASP A 99 16.64 7.79 -8.44
CA ASP A 99 17.41 8.24 -9.61
C ASP A 99 16.58 9.25 -10.41
N VAL A 100 16.93 10.52 -10.24
CA VAL A 100 16.24 11.62 -10.95
C VAL A 100 16.73 11.82 -12.38
N ALA A 101 17.87 11.25 -12.74
CA ALA A 101 18.49 11.41 -14.06
C ALA A 101 17.98 10.35 -15.06
N VAL A 102 17.69 9.15 -14.57
CA VAL A 102 17.27 8.02 -15.41
C VAL A 102 15.98 7.41 -14.82
N ALA A 103 14.94 7.31 -15.64
CA ALA A 103 13.71 6.65 -15.25
C ALA A 103 13.96 5.14 -14.99
N ARG A 104 13.89 4.73 -13.73
CA ARG A 104 14.08 3.34 -13.30
C ARG A 104 12.79 2.77 -12.74
N VAL A 105 12.65 1.47 -12.82
CA VAL A 105 11.55 0.76 -12.17
C VAL A 105 11.69 0.82 -10.63
N PRO A 106 10.59 0.93 -9.90
CA PRO A 106 10.64 1.03 -8.43
C PRO A 106 10.71 -0.34 -7.74
N GLY A 107 10.59 -1.43 -8.50
CA GLY A 107 10.30 -2.74 -7.95
C GLY A 107 8.83 -2.92 -7.63
N GLY A 108 8.45 -4.14 -7.32
CA GLY A 108 7.05 -4.55 -7.12
C GLY A 108 6.91 -5.83 -6.28
N SER A 109 5.68 -6.24 -6.20
CA SER A 109 4.47 -5.75 -6.85
C SER A 109 3.85 -4.50 -6.21
N SER A 110 4.26 -4.07 -5.02
CA SER A 110 3.75 -2.88 -4.31
C SER A 110 4.44 -1.59 -4.77
N SER A 111 4.51 -1.37 -6.09
CA SER A 111 5.28 -0.30 -6.74
C SER A 111 4.83 1.12 -6.33
N GLY A 112 3.55 1.40 -6.41
CA GLY A 112 3.00 2.71 -6.06
C GLY A 112 3.08 3.00 -4.56
N ALA A 113 2.91 1.98 -3.70
CA ALA A 113 3.06 2.12 -2.26
C ALA A 113 4.50 2.53 -1.90
N ALA A 114 5.52 1.89 -2.50
CA ALA A 114 6.91 2.26 -2.29
C ALA A 114 7.19 3.70 -2.73
N VAL A 115 6.79 4.06 -3.94
CA VAL A 115 7.04 5.41 -4.47
C VAL A 115 6.32 6.48 -3.65
N SER A 116 5.10 6.22 -3.17
CA SER A 116 4.37 7.18 -2.33
C SER A 116 5.09 7.48 -1.01
N VAL A 117 5.70 6.47 -0.40
CA VAL A 117 6.48 6.64 0.85
C VAL A 117 7.83 7.28 0.57
N ALA A 118 8.53 6.86 -0.47
CA ALA A 118 9.85 7.39 -0.83
C ALA A 118 9.81 8.86 -1.22
N THR A 119 8.73 9.32 -1.86
CA THR A 119 8.52 10.73 -2.22
C THR A 119 7.96 11.57 -1.06
N GLY A 120 7.59 10.95 0.06
CA GLY A 120 6.98 11.66 1.19
C GLY A 120 5.49 11.95 1.03
N ALA A 121 4.84 11.45 -0.04
CA ALA A 121 3.39 11.60 -0.21
C ALA A 121 2.58 10.82 0.83
N ALA A 122 3.13 9.72 1.34
CA ALA A 122 2.57 8.97 2.45
C ALA A 122 3.64 8.64 3.50
N PHE A 123 3.23 8.46 4.76
CA PHE A 123 4.10 7.98 5.84
C PHE A 123 4.20 6.46 5.82
N VAL A 124 3.11 5.79 5.48
CA VAL A 124 2.96 4.35 5.45
C VAL A 124 2.44 3.92 4.09
N GLY A 125 3.06 2.90 3.50
CA GLY A 125 2.55 2.23 2.31
C GLY A 125 2.12 0.81 2.65
N LEU A 126 0.81 0.55 2.75
CA LEU A 126 0.29 -0.81 2.94
C LEU A 126 0.42 -1.60 1.65
N GLY A 127 0.98 -2.79 1.74
CA GLY A 127 1.17 -3.69 0.62
C GLY A 127 1.16 -5.16 1.02
N SER A 128 1.58 -6.02 0.12
CA SER A 128 1.66 -7.46 0.31
C SER A 128 3.00 -8.01 -0.14
N ASP A 129 3.46 -9.06 0.50
CA ASP A 129 4.70 -9.77 0.16
C ASP A 129 4.44 -11.28 0.10
N THR A 130 4.57 -11.85 -1.07
CA THR A 130 4.49 -13.28 -1.33
C THR A 130 5.88 -13.83 -1.61
N GLY A 131 6.55 -13.26 -2.61
CA GLY A 131 7.91 -13.61 -3.01
C GLY A 131 8.91 -12.45 -2.92
N GLY A 132 8.56 -11.35 -2.22
CA GLY A 132 9.40 -10.17 -2.09
C GLY A 132 8.69 -8.84 -2.37
N SER A 133 7.37 -8.86 -2.59
CA SER A 133 6.62 -7.70 -3.12
C SER A 133 6.50 -6.49 -2.16
N ILE A 134 7.06 -6.53 -0.98
CA ILE A 134 7.35 -5.40 -0.08
C ILE A 134 8.85 -5.15 -0.04
N ARG A 135 9.65 -6.19 0.16
CA ARG A 135 11.10 -6.08 0.38
C ARG A 135 11.83 -5.61 -0.88
N ILE A 136 11.42 -6.07 -2.07
CA ILE A 136 12.02 -5.65 -3.34
C ILE A 136 11.85 -4.15 -3.58
N PRO A 137 10.61 -3.61 -3.63
CA PRO A 137 10.44 -2.17 -3.87
C PRO A 137 11.00 -1.32 -2.72
N ALA A 138 10.96 -1.79 -1.47
CA ALA A 138 11.61 -1.09 -0.37
C ALA A 138 13.12 -0.96 -0.57
N ALA A 139 13.80 -2.05 -0.94
CA ALA A 139 15.23 -2.05 -1.19
C ALA A 139 15.63 -1.11 -2.34
N LEU A 140 14.83 -1.09 -3.43
CA LEU A 140 15.11 -0.25 -4.60
C LEU A 140 14.79 1.24 -4.37
N CYS A 141 13.82 1.54 -3.49
CA CYS A 141 13.39 2.91 -3.20
C CYS A 141 13.97 3.48 -1.88
N GLY A 142 14.93 2.80 -1.25
CA GLY A 142 15.61 3.28 -0.03
C GLY A 142 14.69 3.32 1.20
N LEU A 143 13.79 2.34 1.34
CA LEU A 143 12.81 2.23 2.40
C LEU A 143 13.03 1.03 3.32
N VAL A 144 12.35 1.02 4.45
CA VAL A 144 12.19 -0.15 5.31
C VAL A 144 10.97 -0.95 4.83
N GLY A 145 11.21 -2.17 4.36
CA GLY A 145 10.17 -3.13 4.00
C GLY A 145 10.15 -4.28 5.01
N PHE A 146 9.17 -4.28 5.92
CA PHE A 146 9.06 -5.30 6.95
C PHE A 146 8.01 -6.35 6.58
N LYS A 147 8.47 -7.58 6.32
CA LYS A 147 7.60 -8.74 6.12
C LYS A 147 7.50 -9.55 7.41
N PRO A 148 6.36 -9.52 8.12
CA PRO A 148 6.16 -10.31 9.34
C PRO A 148 6.08 -11.81 9.03
N THR A 149 5.97 -12.62 10.07
CA THR A 149 5.67 -14.05 9.94
C THR A 149 4.33 -14.24 9.23
N ALA A 150 4.24 -15.24 8.36
CA ALA A 150 2.99 -15.59 7.70
C ALA A 150 1.87 -15.80 8.72
N ARG A 151 0.68 -15.29 8.42
CA ARG A 151 -0.51 -15.31 9.29
C ARG A 151 -0.45 -14.44 10.56
N ALA A 152 0.65 -13.68 10.79
CA ALA A 152 0.68 -12.71 11.88
C ALA A 152 -0.29 -11.54 11.65
N VAL A 153 -0.49 -11.18 10.39
CA VAL A 153 -1.51 -10.21 9.95
C VAL A 153 -2.54 -10.93 9.07
N PRO A 154 -3.85 -10.75 9.33
CA PRO A 154 -4.90 -11.36 8.51
C PRO A 154 -4.81 -10.95 7.04
N THR A 155 -5.13 -11.87 6.13
CA THR A 155 -5.14 -11.65 4.66
C THR A 155 -6.53 -11.54 4.07
N GLU A 156 -7.57 -11.62 4.89
CA GLU A 156 -8.97 -11.43 4.47
C GLU A 156 -9.13 -10.04 3.83
N GLY A 157 -9.89 -9.97 2.74
CA GLY A 157 -10.09 -8.74 1.99
C GLY A 157 -8.83 -8.24 1.25
N ALA A 158 -7.83 -9.10 1.07
CA ALA A 158 -6.73 -8.88 0.13
C ALA A 158 -6.90 -9.83 -1.06
N PHE A 159 -6.82 -9.30 -2.30
CA PHE A 159 -6.85 -10.14 -3.49
C PHE A 159 -5.65 -11.10 -3.48
N PRO A 160 -5.87 -12.43 -3.51
CA PRO A 160 -4.80 -13.39 -3.26
C PRO A 160 -3.89 -13.58 -4.50
N LEU A 161 -2.58 -13.73 -4.24
CA LEU A 161 -1.63 -14.30 -5.18
C LEU A 161 -1.32 -15.76 -4.78
N SER A 162 -1.08 -16.01 -3.51
CA SER A 162 -0.86 -17.34 -2.94
C SER A 162 -1.48 -17.43 -1.55
N THR A 163 -2.44 -18.32 -1.37
CA THR A 163 -3.14 -18.51 -0.10
C THR A 163 -2.26 -18.99 1.06
N THR A 164 -1.07 -19.49 0.76
CA THR A 164 -0.12 -20.01 1.75
C THR A 164 1.07 -19.10 2.03
N LEU A 165 1.43 -18.23 1.07
CA LEU A 165 2.64 -17.39 1.15
C LEU A 165 2.34 -15.90 1.32
N ASP A 166 1.14 -15.46 0.99
CA ASP A 166 0.78 -14.05 1.08
C ASP A 166 0.92 -13.52 2.51
N THR A 167 1.55 -12.37 2.62
CA THR A 167 1.74 -11.66 3.87
C THR A 167 1.35 -10.20 3.70
N VAL A 168 0.45 -9.71 4.55
CA VAL A 168 0.10 -8.29 4.60
C VAL A 168 1.13 -7.55 5.43
N CYS A 169 1.66 -6.47 4.91
CA CYS A 169 2.73 -5.71 5.54
C CYS A 169 2.85 -4.30 4.96
N ALA A 170 3.72 -3.50 5.55
CA ALA A 170 3.88 -2.11 5.18
C ALA A 170 5.33 -1.72 4.88
N MET A 171 5.49 -0.61 4.15
CA MET A 171 6.75 0.09 3.95
C MET A 171 6.72 1.42 4.67
N THR A 172 7.85 1.80 5.25
CA THR A 172 8.06 3.06 5.97
C THR A 172 9.46 3.60 5.70
N ARG A 173 9.75 4.83 6.16
CA ARG A 173 11.08 5.42 6.00
C ARG A 173 12.06 5.04 7.11
N SER A 174 11.57 4.58 8.25
CA SER A 174 12.42 4.17 9.37
C SER A 174 11.95 2.86 10.01
N VAL A 175 12.86 2.17 10.69
CA VAL A 175 12.53 0.96 11.45
C VAL A 175 11.57 1.28 12.61
N ARG A 176 11.72 2.47 13.23
CA ARG A 176 10.81 2.91 14.29
C ARG A 176 9.37 3.00 13.79
N ASP A 177 9.18 3.61 12.61
CA ASP A 177 7.85 3.70 12.00
C ASP A 177 7.29 2.32 11.65
N ALA A 178 8.15 1.40 11.17
CA ALA A 178 7.75 0.02 10.87
C ALA A 178 7.27 -0.73 12.13
N ILE A 179 7.90 -0.52 13.27
CA ILE A 179 7.46 -1.07 14.57
C ILE A 179 6.09 -0.51 14.93
N THR A 180 5.94 0.82 14.94
CA THR A 180 4.66 1.48 15.28
C THR A 180 3.49 1.03 14.41
N VAL A 181 3.76 0.77 13.12
CA VAL A 181 2.71 0.34 12.18
C VAL A 181 2.37 -1.15 12.35
N HIS A 182 3.32 -1.95 12.82
CA HIS A 182 3.11 -3.39 12.99
C HIS A 182 2.39 -3.74 14.29
N GLU A 183 2.61 -2.99 15.37
CA GLU A 183 1.96 -3.14 16.69
C GLU A 183 0.49 -2.70 16.67
#